data_49d2cccbc51839e73bb5692e4ba6cd66
#
_entry.id   49d2cccbc51839e73bb5692e4ba6cd66
#
_cell.length_a   1.000
_cell.length_b   1.000
_cell.length_c   1.000
_cell.angle_alpha   90.00
_cell.angle_beta   90.00
_cell.angle_gamma   90.00
#
_symmetry.space_group_name_H-M   'P 1'
#
loop_
_entity.id
_entity.type
_entity.pdbx_description
1 polymer ?
#
loop_
_entity_poly.entity_id
_entity_poly.type
_entity_poly.pdbx_seq_one_letter_code
_entity_poly.pdbx_strand_id
1 'polypeptide(L)'
;MRALLAAAALAFSVPLSAQAGPEIEIAEPFKVGTFEIDGAPRVALVLRDALIVDIQEANRELERNPAYPPVPPPADMIDLIGRYEYGVRLRLYEIVNDLVARGGLSGSGRADFVHDLGDVRVLPPIMYPGKILNAAVNFYSHVNEAGTEEERREARRQRRENRGVPYLFLKPTRGAVIGADDRIVIPFGRDRTDWEVELGAVIGRSAKYVDARGAEDHVFGYTVTIDVSDRGGRPPGGNPMTSDWFVGKGHDTFAPMGPWIVPKEFYGDPMEILRQTLDVGEERMQEATAGDMIHTLWELIEYGSSIATLFPGDVINNGTSGGVGMGTAVRGETRFLQPGEVVSASIDGIGTLTLEVVAETEPPGGTGARLPAVRSYRGNR
;
A
#
# COMPACT_ATOMS: atom_id res chain seq x y z
N MET A 1 5.94 -41.16 -61.65
CA MET A 1 7.10 -40.39 -61.19
C MET A 1 6.66 -38.95 -60.99
N ARG A 2 6.41 -38.53 -59.75
CA ARG A 2 6.20 -37.13 -59.37
C ARG A 2 7.19 -36.82 -58.24
N ALA A 3 8.15 -35.96 -58.53
CA ALA A 3 9.14 -35.49 -57.58
C ALA A 3 8.52 -34.39 -56.70
N LEU A 4 8.54 -34.58 -55.37
CA LEU A 4 8.26 -33.54 -54.39
C LEU A 4 9.56 -32.79 -54.07
N LEU A 5 9.57 -31.50 -54.39
CA LEU A 5 10.58 -30.56 -53.89
C LEU A 5 10.16 -30.11 -52.51
N ALA A 6 10.96 -30.46 -51.49
CA ALA A 6 10.85 -29.91 -50.15
C ALA A 6 11.71 -28.63 -50.06
N ALA A 7 11.07 -27.49 -49.84
CA ALA A 7 11.76 -26.23 -49.58
C ALA A 7 11.98 -26.15 -48.06
N ALA A 8 13.25 -26.17 -47.62
CA ALA A 8 13.64 -25.92 -46.23
C ALA A 8 13.71 -24.40 -46.00
N ALA A 9 12.81 -23.87 -45.19
CA ALA A 9 12.89 -22.50 -44.69
C ALA A 9 13.85 -22.45 -43.49
N LEU A 10 15.02 -21.87 -43.67
CA LEU A 10 15.94 -21.51 -42.62
C LEU A 10 15.40 -20.24 -41.92
N ALA A 11 14.83 -20.41 -40.72
CA ALA A 11 14.52 -19.28 -39.85
C ALA A 11 15.80 -18.84 -39.14
N PHE A 12 16.35 -17.70 -39.53
CA PHE A 12 17.37 -16.99 -38.75
C PHE A 12 16.68 -16.30 -37.60
N SER A 13 16.78 -16.87 -36.41
CA SER A 13 16.51 -16.16 -35.14
C SER A 13 17.72 -15.30 -34.83
N VAL A 14 17.65 -14.01 -35.13
CA VAL A 14 18.57 -13.01 -34.60
C VAL A 14 18.14 -12.79 -33.14
N PRO A 15 19.01 -13.02 -32.15
CA PRO A 15 18.69 -12.60 -30.79
C PRO A 15 18.63 -11.08 -30.77
N LEU A 16 17.47 -10.52 -30.50
CA LEU A 16 17.32 -9.10 -30.18
C LEU A 16 17.94 -8.91 -28.78
N SER A 17 19.25 -8.70 -28.72
CA SER A 17 19.86 -8.15 -27.52
C SER A 17 19.35 -6.72 -27.41
N ALA A 18 18.38 -6.48 -26.53
CA ALA A 18 18.07 -5.13 -26.09
C ALA A 18 19.38 -4.55 -25.53
N GLN A 19 20.03 -3.66 -26.26
CA GLN A 19 21.09 -2.83 -25.71
C GLN A 19 20.38 -1.99 -24.65
N ALA A 20 20.71 -2.27 -23.37
CA ALA A 20 20.39 -1.35 -22.28
C ALA A 20 20.96 0.01 -22.69
N GLY A 21 20.10 1.02 -22.80
CA GLY A 21 20.55 2.40 -23.00
C GLY A 21 21.52 2.79 -21.86
N PRO A 22 22.27 3.90 -22.00
CA PRO A 22 23.17 4.32 -20.94
C PRO A 22 22.39 4.40 -19.64
N GLU A 23 22.86 3.70 -18.62
CA GLU A 23 22.32 3.73 -17.28
C GLU A 23 22.60 5.13 -16.72
N ILE A 24 21.54 5.94 -16.55
CA ILE A 24 21.69 7.27 -15.96
C ILE A 24 21.78 7.07 -14.45
N GLU A 25 22.92 7.45 -13.88
CA GLU A 25 23.11 7.51 -12.42
C GLU A 25 22.24 8.64 -11.85
N ILE A 26 21.48 8.34 -10.81
CA ILE A 26 20.65 9.33 -10.16
C ILE A 26 21.42 10.09 -9.07
N ALA A 27 21.27 11.42 -9.02
CA ALA A 27 21.97 12.27 -8.06
C ALA A 27 21.51 12.07 -6.61
N GLU A 28 20.21 11.82 -6.39
CA GLU A 28 19.67 11.46 -5.08
C GLU A 28 18.38 10.64 -5.24
N PRO A 29 18.10 9.68 -4.33
CA PRO A 29 16.88 8.89 -4.37
C PRO A 29 15.64 9.76 -4.16
N PHE A 30 14.50 9.30 -4.68
CA PHE A 30 13.21 9.97 -4.51
C PHE A 30 12.12 8.99 -4.13
N LYS A 31 11.03 9.53 -3.60
CA LYS A 31 9.75 8.86 -3.44
C LYS A 31 8.72 9.53 -4.35
N VAL A 32 7.57 8.90 -4.56
CA VAL A 32 6.48 9.49 -5.37
C VAL A 32 5.19 9.51 -4.59
N GLY A 33 4.43 10.59 -4.71
CA GLY A 33 3.16 10.76 -4.02
C GLY A 33 2.17 11.57 -4.83
N THR A 34 0.95 11.65 -4.33
CA THR A 34 -0.09 12.55 -4.84
C THR A 34 -0.34 13.64 -3.80
N PHE A 35 -0.32 14.88 -4.24
CA PHE A 35 -0.46 16.05 -3.37
C PHE A 35 -1.49 17.01 -3.96
N GLU A 36 -2.21 17.74 -3.12
CA GLU A 36 -3.03 18.85 -3.57
C GLU A 36 -2.16 20.10 -3.75
N ILE A 37 -1.91 20.46 -5.00
CA ILE A 37 -1.16 21.65 -5.41
C ILE A 37 -2.12 22.52 -6.23
N ASP A 38 -2.25 23.79 -5.88
CA ASP A 38 -3.17 24.75 -6.52
C ASP A 38 -4.63 24.25 -6.59
N GLY A 39 -5.08 23.52 -5.55
CA GLY A 39 -6.44 23.00 -5.45
C GLY A 39 -6.73 21.80 -6.35
N ALA A 40 -5.71 21.16 -6.92
CA ALA A 40 -5.85 19.97 -7.77
C ALA A 40 -4.88 18.85 -7.35
N PRO A 41 -5.30 17.56 -7.45
CA PRO A 41 -4.38 16.45 -7.26
C PRO A 41 -3.26 16.47 -8.31
N ARG A 42 -2.01 16.40 -7.85
CA ARG A 42 -0.80 16.36 -8.65
C ARG A 42 0.10 15.22 -8.24
N VAL A 43 0.66 14.52 -9.21
CA VAL A 43 1.71 13.53 -8.95
C VAL A 43 3.03 14.28 -8.81
N ALA A 44 3.76 14.00 -7.73
CA ALA A 44 4.99 14.72 -7.43
C ALA A 44 6.08 13.76 -6.93
N LEU A 45 7.34 14.21 -7.09
CA LEU A 45 8.50 13.62 -6.42
C LEU A 45 8.57 14.12 -4.99
N VAL A 46 8.99 13.26 -4.09
CA VAL A 46 9.36 13.62 -2.72
C VAL A 46 10.85 13.46 -2.57
N LEU A 47 11.54 14.56 -2.29
CA LEU A 47 12.99 14.60 -2.08
C LEU A 47 13.28 14.96 -0.63
N ARG A 48 14.26 14.26 -0.03
CA ARG A 48 14.73 14.53 1.35
C ARG A 48 13.63 14.50 2.40
N ASP A 49 12.51 13.80 2.12
CA ASP A 49 11.31 13.72 2.97
C ASP A 49 10.69 15.10 3.37
N ALA A 50 11.02 16.15 2.63
CA ALA A 50 10.65 17.52 2.94
C ALA A 50 10.24 18.36 1.72
N LEU A 51 10.69 18.00 0.52
CA LEU A 51 10.47 18.77 -0.69
C LEU A 51 9.55 18.02 -1.66
N ILE A 52 8.55 18.70 -2.16
CA ILE A 52 7.58 18.17 -3.13
C ILE A 52 7.82 18.86 -4.46
N VAL A 53 8.13 18.09 -5.48
CA VAL A 53 8.41 18.59 -6.84
C VAL A 53 7.27 18.20 -7.77
N ASP A 54 6.48 19.16 -8.23
CA ASP A 54 5.43 18.92 -9.24
C ASP A 54 6.06 18.38 -10.53
N ILE A 55 5.80 17.12 -10.84
CA ILE A 55 6.40 16.44 -12.00
C ILE A 55 5.97 17.10 -13.31
N GLN A 56 4.73 17.57 -13.42
CA GLN A 56 4.24 18.20 -14.65
C GLN A 56 4.99 19.49 -14.94
N GLU A 57 5.16 20.37 -13.96
CA GLU A 57 5.85 21.64 -14.12
C GLU A 57 7.36 21.44 -14.30
N ALA A 58 7.97 20.54 -13.52
CA ALA A 58 9.38 20.18 -13.64
C ALA A 58 9.70 19.62 -15.04
N ASN A 59 8.83 18.75 -15.55
CA ASN A 59 8.97 18.20 -16.90
C ASN A 59 8.88 19.30 -17.97
N ARG A 60 7.90 20.21 -17.84
CA ARG A 60 7.74 21.34 -18.76
C ARG A 60 8.97 22.28 -18.75
N GLU A 61 9.53 22.51 -17.58
CA GLU A 61 10.76 23.31 -17.45
C GLU A 61 11.95 22.62 -18.11
N LEU A 62 12.14 21.32 -17.86
CA LEU A 62 13.23 20.55 -18.42
C LEU A 62 13.18 20.51 -19.95
N GLU A 63 11.98 20.41 -20.56
CA GLU A 63 11.76 20.35 -22.02
C GLU A 63 12.05 21.70 -22.72
N ARG A 64 12.30 22.81 -22.00
CA ARG A 64 12.81 24.04 -22.59
C ARG A 64 14.24 23.90 -23.12
N ASN A 65 14.98 22.92 -22.59
CA ASN A 65 16.27 22.52 -23.11
C ASN A 65 16.07 21.48 -24.22
N PRO A 66 16.44 21.78 -25.49
CA PRO A 66 16.22 20.87 -26.62
C PRO A 66 17.01 19.55 -26.54
N ALA A 67 17.90 19.40 -25.56
CA ALA A 67 18.59 18.13 -25.29
C ALA A 67 17.63 17.07 -24.72
N TYR A 68 16.50 17.48 -24.13
CA TYR A 68 15.51 16.59 -23.58
C TYR A 68 14.29 16.47 -24.52
N PRO A 69 14.04 15.29 -25.10
CA PRO A 69 12.88 15.10 -25.98
C PRO A 69 11.57 15.23 -25.17
N PRO A 70 10.47 15.68 -25.78
CA PRO A 70 9.17 15.76 -25.12
C PRO A 70 8.70 14.39 -24.61
N VAL A 71 8.31 14.33 -23.35
CA VAL A 71 7.70 13.14 -22.71
C VAL A 71 6.41 13.60 -22.03
N PRO A 72 5.23 13.10 -22.41
CA PRO A 72 3.99 13.48 -21.75
C PRO A 72 4.08 13.21 -20.24
N PRO A 73 3.79 14.21 -19.37
CA PRO A 73 3.79 14.00 -17.93
C PRO A 73 2.73 12.96 -17.55
N PRO A 74 2.90 12.23 -16.43
CA PRO A 74 1.89 11.32 -15.92
C PRO A 74 0.58 12.04 -15.60
N ALA A 75 -0.55 11.47 -16.03
CA ALA A 75 -1.87 12.02 -15.74
C ALA A 75 -2.28 11.82 -14.27
N ASP A 76 -1.91 10.69 -13.70
CA ASP A 76 -2.11 10.30 -12.31
C ASP A 76 -1.03 9.28 -11.88
N MET A 77 -1.12 8.79 -10.64
CA MET A 77 -0.16 7.82 -10.12
C MET A 77 -0.23 6.47 -10.84
N ILE A 78 -1.40 6.03 -11.28
CA ILE A 78 -1.54 4.77 -12.02
C ILE A 78 -0.86 4.87 -13.40
N ASP A 79 -1.01 6.02 -14.08
CA ASP A 79 -0.31 6.29 -15.34
C ASP A 79 1.21 6.38 -15.13
N LEU A 80 1.69 7.02 -14.04
CA LEU A 80 3.10 7.02 -13.69
C LEU A 80 3.63 5.60 -13.54
N ILE A 81 2.97 4.79 -12.69
CA ILE A 81 3.36 3.41 -12.40
C ILE A 81 3.37 2.56 -13.68
N GLY A 82 2.30 2.64 -14.48
CA GLY A 82 2.16 1.85 -15.70
C GLY A 82 3.20 2.17 -16.78
N ARG A 83 3.73 3.39 -16.78
CA ARG A 83 4.73 3.87 -17.73
C ARG A 83 6.13 3.96 -17.15
N TYR A 84 6.32 3.62 -15.88
CA TYR A 84 7.59 3.78 -15.17
C TYR A 84 8.75 3.14 -15.93
N GLU A 85 8.66 1.87 -16.23
CA GLU A 85 9.68 1.12 -16.97
C GLU A 85 9.74 1.47 -18.47
N TYR A 86 8.75 2.23 -18.98
CA TYR A 86 8.64 2.61 -20.38
C TYR A 86 9.03 4.07 -20.67
N GLY A 87 9.94 4.61 -19.84
CA GLY A 87 10.58 5.91 -20.05
C GLY A 87 10.26 6.97 -18.99
N VAL A 88 9.21 6.80 -18.18
CA VAL A 88 8.90 7.76 -17.11
C VAL A 88 10.02 7.76 -16.05
N ARG A 89 10.54 6.60 -15.64
CA ARG A 89 11.67 6.51 -14.73
C ARG A 89 12.86 7.36 -15.17
N LEU A 90 13.25 7.23 -16.43
CA LEU A 90 14.35 7.99 -17.01
C LEU A 90 14.09 9.50 -16.89
N ARG A 91 12.89 9.94 -17.24
CA ARG A 91 12.50 11.35 -17.14
C ARG A 91 12.52 11.85 -15.69
N LEU A 92 12.10 11.06 -14.71
CA LEU A 92 12.18 11.44 -13.30
C LEU A 92 13.63 11.59 -12.85
N TYR A 93 14.53 10.71 -13.29
CA TYR A 93 15.97 10.82 -13.04
C TYR A 93 16.57 12.08 -13.65
N GLU A 94 16.21 12.41 -14.90
CA GLU A 94 16.63 13.64 -15.57
C GLU A 94 16.17 14.91 -14.80
N ILE A 95 14.92 14.91 -14.31
CA ILE A 95 14.37 16.03 -13.50
C ILE A 95 15.17 16.18 -12.21
N VAL A 96 15.39 15.10 -11.45
CA VAL A 96 16.13 15.15 -10.20
C VAL A 96 17.57 15.63 -10.43
N ASN A 97 18.24 15.06 -11.42
CA ASN A 97 19.63 15.41 -11.75
C ASN A 97 19.78 16.88 -12.16
N ASP A 98 18.86 17.39 -12.98
CA ASP A 98 18.84 18.81 -13.39
C ASP A 98 18.64 19.73 -12.17
N LEU A 99 17.64 19.41 -11.33
CA LEU A 99 17.37 20.22 -10.12
C LEU A 99 18.55 20.23 -9.15
N VAL A 100 19.19 19.10 -8.93
CA VAL A 100 20.39 19.02 -8.08
C VAL A 100 21.55 19.82 -8.70
N ALA A 101 21.83 19.61 -9.99
CA ALA A 101 22.95 20.25 -10.68
C ALA A 101 22.86 21.77 -10.72
N ARG A 102 21.66 22.33 -10.90
CA ARG A 102 21.46 23.79 -10.97
C ARG A 102 21.13 24.45 -9.63
N GLY A 103 21.09 23.70 -8.52
CA GLY A 103 20.72 24.20 -7.19
C GLY A 103 19.21 24.58 -7.09
N GLY A 104 18.36 23.96 -7.90
CA GLY A 104 16.93 24.26 -8.02
C GLY A 104 16.06 23.80 -6.84
N LEU A 105 16.65 23.16 -5.82
CA LEU A 105 15.93 22.63 -4.66
C LEU A 105 15.89 23.60 -3.47
N SER A 106 16.73 24.65 -3.43
CA SER A 106 16.83 25.51 -2.26
C SER A 106 17.41 26.91 -2.58
N GLY A 107 17.31 27.83 -1.63
CA GLY A 107 17.88 29.17 -1.71
C GLY A 107 17.28 30.03 -2.83
N SER A 108 18.07 30.96 -3.36
CA SER A 108 17.62 31.86 -4.44
C SER A 108 17.46 31.19 -5.80
N GLY A 109 17.94 29.97 -5.95
CA GLY A 109 17.80 29.14 -7.16
C GLY A 109 16.62 28.17 -7.12
N ARG A 110 15.87 28.13 -6.02
CA ARG A 110 14.71 27.21 -5.87
C ARG A 110 13.68 27.48 -6.96
N ALA A 111 13.26 26.39 -7.63
CA ALA A 111 12.24 26.47 -8.66
C ALA A 111 10.84 26.66 -8.04
N ASP A 112 9.96 27.40 -8.72
CA ASP A 112 8.61 27.73 -8.22
C ASP A 112 7.71 26.48 -8.05
N PHE A 113 8.02 25.40 -8.74
CA PHE A 113 7.30 24.10 -8.65
C PHE A 113 7.90 23.15 -7.60
N VAL A 114 8.80 23.63 -6.75
CA VAL A 114 9.33 22.92 -5.59
C VAL A 114 8.68 23.51 -4.34
N HIS A 115 7.84 22.72 -3.67
CA HIS A 115 7.10 23.12 -2.47
C HIS A 115 7.72 22.48 -1.23
N ASP A 116 7.53 23.07 -0.06
CA ASP A 116 7.79 22.39 1.20
C ASP A 116 6.63 21.43 1.51
N LEU A 117 6.92 20.29 2.10
CA LEU A 117 5.90 19.29 2.47
C LEU A 117 4.78 19.88 3.33
N GLY A 118 5.13 20.83 4.23
CA GLY A 118 4.15 21.48 5.11
C GLY A 118 3.20 22.47 4.41
N ASP A 119 3.47 22.84 3.15
CA ASP A 119 2.67 23.79 2.39
C ASP A 119 1.65 23.11 1.46
N VAL A 120 1.66 21.79 1.38
CA VAL A 120 0.78 21.00 0.50
C VAL A 120 0.03 19.95 1.29
N ARG A 121 -1.19 19.62 0.87
CA ARG A 121 -1.95 18.52 1.45
C ARG A 121 -1.50 17.20 0.85
N VAL A 122 -1.24 16.21 1.71
CA VAL A 122 -0.85 14.86 1.30
C VAL A 122 -2.10 14.02 1.04
N LEU A 123 -2.29 13.63 -0.21
CA LEU A 123 -3.38 12.75 -0.64
C LEU A 123 -2.91 11.28 -0.63
N PRO A 124 -3.83 10.30 -0.72
CA PRO A 124 -3.41 8.91 -0.93
C PRO A 124 -2.52 8.85 -2.17
N PRO A 125 -1.36 8.18 -2.11
CA PRO A 125 -0.46 8.14 -3.27
C PRO A 125 -1.13 7.52 -4.51
N ILE A 126 -2.02 6.54 -4.33
CA ILE A 126 -2.92 6.02 -5.35
C ILE A 126 -4.34 6.28 -4.88
N MET A 127 -5.01 7.29 -5.44
CA MET A 127 -6.35 7.68 -5.00
C MET A 127 -7.42 6.62 -5.30
N TYR A 128 -7.24 5.87 -6.38
CA TYR A 128 -8.22 4.88 -6.86
C TYR A 128 -7.54 3.61 -7.35
N PRO A 129 -6.91 2.81 -6.46
CA PRO A 129 -6.32 1.55 -6.87
C PRO A 129 -7.37 0.62 -7.46
N GLY A 130 -6.98 -0.21 -8.43
CA GLY A 130 -7.89 -1.18 -9.06
C GLY A 130 -8.36 -2.23 -8.05
N LYS A 131 -7.41 -2.80 -7.30
CA LYS A 131 -7.64 -3.78 -6.23
C LYS A 131 -6.72 -3.51 -5.05
N ILE A 132 -7.22 -3.78 -3.85
CA ILE A 132 -6.41 -3.90 -2.64
C ILE A 132 -6.64 -5.30 -2.09
N LEU A 133 -5.59 -6.10 -2.06
CA LEU A 133 -5.57 -7.47 -1.56
C LEU A 133 -4.82 -7.51 -0.22
N ASN A 134 -5.48 -7.88 0.85
CA ASN A 134 -4.87 -8.01 2.17
C ASN A 134 -4.68 -9.47 2.56
N ALA A 135 -3.54 -9.78 3.19
CA ALA A 135 -3.25 -11.12 3.67
C ALA A 135 -3.82 -11.35 5.07
N ALA A 136 -4.74 -12.29 5.21
CA ALA A 136 -5.30 -12.65 6.50
C ALA A 136 -4.33 -13.52 7.29
N VAL A 137 -4.08 -13.13 8.57
CA VAL A 137 -3.29 -13.91 9.55
C VAL A 137 -1.94 -14.37 8.99
N ASN A 138 -1.18 -13.43 8.44
CA ASN A 138 0.12 -13.72 7.80
C ASN A 138 1.34 -13.52 8.71
N PHE A 139 1.16 -13.28 10.00
CA PHE A 139 2.24 -13.18 10.98
C PHE A 139 2.04 -14.19 12.11
N TYR A 140 3.12 -14.86 12.53
CA TYR A 140 3.05 -15.82 13.62
C TYR A 140 2.61 -15.16 14.94
N SER A 141 3.00 -13.93 15.19
CA SER A 141 2.58 -13.16 16.39
C SER A 141 1.07 -12.91 16.42
N HIS A 142 0.40 -12.85 15.27
CA HIS A 142 -1.04 -12.62 15.15
C HIS A 142 -1.87 -13.91 15.22
N VAL A 143 -1.23 -15.11 15.14
CA VAL A 143 -1.96 -16.40 15.19
C VAL A 143 -2.57 -16.61 16.58
N ASN A 144 -3.91 -16.75 16.62
CA ASN A 144 -4.72 -16.97 17.83
C ASN A 144 -4.43 -15.94 18.95
N GLU A 145 -4.24 -14.69 18.60
CA GLU A 145 -3.78 -13.65 19.50
C GLU A 145 -4.69 -13.45 20.72
N ALA A 146 -5.99 -13.69 20.57
CA ALA A 146 -6.97 -13.60 21.67
C ALA A 146 -6.98 -14.83 22.59
N GLY A 147 -6.24 -15.88 22.29
CA GLY A 147 -6.14 -17.11 23.09
C GLY A 147 -5.22 -16.92 24.31
N THR A 148 -5.25 -17.91 25.22
CA THR A 148 -4.28 -18.02 26.31
C THR A 148 -2.85 -18.18 25.78
N GLU A 149 -1.83 -17.99 26.60
CA GLU A 149 -0.43 -18.15 26.18
C GLU A 149 -0.14 -19.55 25.64
N GLU A 150 -0.70 -20.58 26.29
CA GLU A 150 -0.53 -21.97 25.84
C GLU A 150 -1.21 -22.22 24.49
N GLU A 151 -2.44 -21.74 24.30
CA GLU A 151 -3.18 -21.86 23.05
C GLU A 151 -2.47 -21.12 21.90
N ARG A 152 -1.92 -19.92 22.18
CA ARG A 152 -1.13 -19.17 21.18
C ARG A 152 0.13 -19.93 20.79
N ARG A 153 0.88 -20.43 21.76
CA ARG A 153 2.12 -21.20 21.49
C ARG A 153 1.82 -22.44 20.66
N GLU A 154 0.78 -23.18 21.00
CA GLU A 154 0.38 -24.37 20.28
C GLU A 154 -0.10 -24.04 18.85
N ALA A 155 -0.95 -23.02 18.68
CA ALA A 155 -1.42 -22.59 17.37
C ALA A 155 -0.26 -22.13 16.46
N ARG A 156 0.71 -21.38 17.01
CA ARG A 156 1.92 -20.98 16.28
C ARG A 156 2.78 -22.16 15.90
N ARG A 157 2.92 -23.15 16.77
CA ARG A 157 3.64 -24.39 16.48
C ARG A 157 2.98 -25.13 15.31
N GLN A 158 1.68 -25.36 15.38
CA GLN A 158 0.91 -26.02 14.31
C GLN A 158 1.00 -25.25 12.99
N ARG A 159 0.96 -23.91 13.04
CA ARG A 159 1.10 -23.08 11.86
C ARG A 159 2.49 -23.15 11.23
N ARG A 160 3.57 -23.33 12.04
CA ARG A 160 4.93 -23.56 11.54
C ARG A 160 5.09 -24.93 10.89
N GLU A 161 4.45 -25.97 11.44
CA GLU A 161 4.46 -27.32 10.89
C GLU A 161 3.66 -27.42 9.58
N ASN A 162 2.56 -26.66 9.48
CA ASN A 162 1.73 -26.61 8.29
C ASN A 162 1.33 -25.17 7.97
N ARG A 163 2.13 -24.47 7.16
CA ARG A 163 1.87 -23.08 6.74
C ARG A 163 0.59 -22.96 5.91
N GLY A 164 0.21 -24.03 5.18
CA GLY A 164 -0.88 -24.00 4.22
C GLY A 164 -0.56 -23.10 3.02
N VAL A 165 -1.61 -22.55 2.42
CA VAL A 165 -1.52 -21.52 1.35
C VAL A 165 -1.91 -20.15 1.91
N PRO A 166 -1.49 -19.05 1.30
CA PRO A 166 -1.93 -17.71 1.67
C PRO A 166 -3.46 -17.60 1.63
N TYR A 167 -4.01 -16.73 2.46
CA TYR A 167 -5.40 -16.31 2.38
C TYR A 167 -5.44 -14.82 2.08
N LEU A 168 -5.97 -14.44 0.91
CA LEU A 168 -6.14 -13.05 0.51
C LEU A 168 -7.63 -12.68 0.47
N PHE A 169 -7.92 -11.45 0.84
CA PHE A 169 -9.25 -10.86 0.71
C PHE A 169 -9.15 -9.45 0.09
N LEU A 170 -10.26 -8.97 -0.46
CA LEU A 170 -10.37 -7.66 -1.08
C LEU A 170 -10.89 -6.64 -0.07
N LYS A 171 -10.30 -5.44 -0.09
CA LYS A 171 -10.91 -4.24 0.50
C LYS A 171 -11.52 -3.37 -0.60
N PRO A 172 -12.60 -2.62 -0.29
CA PRO A 172 -13.05 -1.56 -1.18
C PRO A 172 -11.92 -0.56 -1.44
N THR A 173 -11.95 0.04 -2.63
CA THR A 173 -10.95 1.04 -3.00
C THR A 173 -11.50 2.45 -2.86
N ARG A 174 -12.50 2.80 -3.67
CA ARG A 174 -13.11 4.13 -3.64
C ARG A 174 -13.95 4.31 -2.37
N GLY A 175 -13.72 5.39 -1.64
CA GLY A 175 -14.35 5.66 -0.35
C GLY A 175 -13.58 5.07 0.85
N ALA A 176 -12.97 3.89 0.69
CA ALA A 176 -12.17 3.29 1.75
C ALA A 176 -10.73 3.85 1.81
N VAL A 177 -10.13 4.16 0.64
CA VAL A 177 -8.77 4.71 0.57
C VAL A 177 -8.77 6.16 1.03
N ILE A 178 -7.88 6.46 1.99
CA ILE A 178 -7.61 7.79 2.54
C ILE A 178 -6.10 8.02 2.67
N GLY A 179 -5.67 9.29 2.66
CA GLY A 179 -4.28 9.72 2.80
C GLY A 179 -3.93 10.22 4.20
N ALA A 180 -2.70 10.73 4.36
CA ALA A 180 -2.16 11.16 5.64
C ALA A 180 -2.92 12.36 6.27
N ASP A 181 -3.51 13.23 5.45
CA ASP A 181 -4.25 14.40 5.92
C ASP A 181 -5.77 14.16 6.04
N ASP A 182 -6.18 12.90 5.91
CA ASP A 182 -7.56 12.45 6.13
C ASP A 182 -7.73 11.88 7.55
N ARG A 183 -8.92 11.32 7.84
CA ARG A 183 -9.27 10.80 9.16
C ARG A 183 -9.86 9.41 9.07
N ILE A 184 -9.54 8.55 10.04
CA ILE A 184 -10.23 7.27 10.23
C ILE A 184 -11.59 7.58 10.89
N VAL A 185 -12.68 7.16 10.25
CA VAL A 185 -14.03 7.38 10.76
C VAL A 185 -14.56 6.11 11.40
N ILE A 186 -14.82 6.14 12.71
CA ILE A 186 -15.51 5.06 13.41
C ILE A 186 -16.98 5.07 12.97
N PRO A 187 -17.49 3.99 12.35
CA PRO A 187 -18.86 3.96 11.83
C PRO A 187 -19.91 4.13 12.96
N PHE A 188 -21.00 4.83 12.64
CA PHE A 188 -22.06 5.10 13.62
C PHE A 188 -22.59 3.82 14.28
N GLY A 189 -22.65 3.84 15.62
CA GLY A 189 -23.10 2.71 16.42
C GLY A 189 -22.10 1.54 16.53
N ARG A 190 -20.88 1.69 15.99
CA ARG A 190 -19.78 0.72 16.12
C ARG A 190 -18.79 1.18 17.19
N ASP A 191 -18.26 0.24 17.99
CA ASP A 191 -17.32 0.54 19.09
C ASP A 191 -16.11 -0.41 19.11
N ARG A 192 -15.83 -1.10 17.99
CA ARG A 192 -14.74 -2.06 17.86
C ARG A 192 -13.93 -1.84 16.60
N THR A 193 -13.66 -0.58 16.29
CA THR A 193 -12.73 -0.22 15.21
C THR A 193 -11.31 -0.50 15.65
N ASP A 194 -10.60 -1.31 14.90
CA ASP A 194 -9.28 -1.84 15.20
C ASP A 194 -8.26 -1.38 14.13
N TRP A 195 -6.99 -1.45 14.48
CA TRP A 195 -5.85 -1.07 13.64
C TRP A 195 -5.07 -2.30 13.20
N GLU A 196 -4.39 -2.21 12.06
CA GLU A 196 -3.51 -3.25 11.51
C GLU A 196 -2.52 -2.61 10.55
N VAL A 197 -1.27 -2.33 11.00
CA VAL A 197 -0.24 -1.82 10.09
C VAL A 197 0.24 -2.93 9.16
N GLU A 198 0.38 -2.60 7.88
CA GLU A 198 0.82 -3.52 6.83
C GLU A 198 1.74 -2.82 5.82
N LEU A 199 2.69 -3.56 5.25
CA LEU A 199 3.43 -3.14 4.07
C LEU A 199 2.57 -3.36 2.83
N GLY A 200 2.29 -2.31 2.07
CA GLY A 200 1.66 -2.38 0.77
C GLY A 200 2.68 -2.49 -0.36
N ALA A 201 2.72 -3.61 -1.08
CA ALA A 201 3.45 -3.73 -2.33
C ALA A 201 2.57 -3.26 -3.50
N VAL A 202 3.02 -2.23 -4.19
CA VAL A 202 2.35 -1.66 -5.35
C VAL A 202 2.80 -2.38 -6.61
N ILE A 203 1.87 -2.94 -7.36
CA ILE A 203 2.16 -3.63 -8.63
C ILE A 203 2.51 -2.61 -9.70
N GLY A 204 3.64 -2.82 -10.39
CA GLY A 204 4.15 -1.98 -11.46
C GLY A 204 3.96 -2.56 -12.87
N ARG A 205 3.94 -3.88 -12.96
CA ARG A 205 3.77 -4.62 -14.23
C ARG A 205 2.70 -5.67 -14.05
N SER A 206 1.86 -5.84 -15.09
CA SER A 206 0.79 -6.86 -15.04
C SER A 206 1.36 -8.24 -14.68
N ALA A 207 0.74 -8.89 -13.70
CA ALA A 207 1.15 -10.19 -13.18
C ALA A 207 -0.01 -11.18 -13.29
N LYS A 208 0.22 -12.30 -13.97
CA LYS A 208 -0.68 -13.45 -14.04
C LYS A 208 0.14 -14.73 -14.07
N TYR A 209 -0.13 -15.63 -13.14
CA TYR A 209 0.60 -16.89 -12.96
C TYR A 209 2.11 -16.70 -12.77
N VAL A 210 2.48 -15.68 -12.00
CA VAL A 210 3.88 -15.39 -11.64
C VAL A 210 4.29 -16.30 -10.50
N ASP A 211 5.47 -16.89 -10.55
CA ASP A 211 6.05 -17.61 -9.42
C ASP A 211 6.73 -16.63 -8.43
N ALA A 212 6.91 -17.07 -7.18
CA ALA A 212 7.46 -16.22 -6.12
C ALA A 212 8.88 -15.68 -6.45
N ARG A 213 9.68 -16.40 -7.24
CA ARG A 213 11.05 -15.96 -7.62
C ARG A 213 11.05 -14.80 -8.60
N GLY A 214 10.00 -14.69 -9.42
CA GLY A 214 9.84 -13.59 -10.38
C GLY A 214 8.90 -12.48 -9.89
N ALA A 215 8.33 -12.61 -8.70
CA ALA A 215 7.31 -11.70 -8.20
C ALA A 215 7.81 -10.27 -8.02
N GLU A 216 9.05 -10.08 -7.57
CA GLU A 216 9.67 -8.76 -7.38
C GLU A 216 9.74 -7.96 -8.69
N ASP A 217 9.94 -8.61 -9.83
CA ASP A 217 9.98 -7.94 -11.13
C ASP A 217 8.68 -7.23 -11.49
N HIS A 218 7.57 -7.61 -10.85
CA HIS A 218 6.25 -7.03 -11.04
C HIS A 218 5.91 -5.93 -10.05
N VAL A 219 6.73 -5.68 -9.03
CA VAL A 219 6.54 -4.63 -8.04
C VAL A 219 7.11 -3.30 -8.54
N PHE A 220 6.38 -2.22 -8.38
CA PHE A 220 6.83 -0.85 -8.58
C PHE A 220 7.55 -0.31 -7.34
N GLY A 221 6.96 -0.50 -6.17
CA GLY A 221 7.48 0.04 -4.93
C GLY A 221 6.59 -0.28 -3.73
N TYR A 222 6.85 0.38 -2.63
CA TYR A 222 6.25 0.06 -1.33
C TYR A 222 5.68 1.29 -0.65
N THR A 223 4.60 1.08 0.11
CA THR A 223 3.91 2.14 0.88
C THR A 223 3.45 1.60 2.22
N VAL A 224 3.13 2.48 3.17
CA VAL A 224 2.47 2.09 4.42
C VAL A 224 0.98 1.97 4.16
N THR A 225 0.35 0.94 4.71
CA THR A 225 -1.10 0.77 4.72
C THR A 225 -1.60 0.42 6.10
N ILE A 226 -2.88 0.69 6.36
CA ILE A 226 -3.56 0.25 7.59
C ILE A 226 -4.82 -0.49 7.19
N ASP A 227 -4.92 -1.77 7.57
CA ASP A 227 -6.13 -2.56 7.35
C ASP A 227 -7.14 -2.33 8.48
N VAL A 228 -7.71 -1.11 8.53
CA VAL A 228 -8.70 -0.76 9.55
C VAL A 228 -9.85 -1.76 9.51
N SER A 229 -10.27 -2.20 10.70
CA SER A 229 -11.19 -3.33 10.85
C SER A 229 -12.30 -3.05 11.85
N ASP A 230 -13.53 -3.46 11.55
CA ASP A 230 -14.62 -3.52 12.51
C ASP A 230 -14.74 -4.94 13.07
N ARG A 231 -14.42 -5.12 14.33
CA ARG A 231 -14.50 -6.41 15.05
C ARG A 231 -15.87 -6.69 15.63
N GLY A 232 -16.85 -5.83 15.40
CA GLY A 232 -18.21 -5.99 15.91
C GLY A 232 -19.02 -7.10 15.26
N GLY A 233 -18.69 -7.44 14.02
CA GLY A 233 -19.37 -8.48 13.28
C GLY A 233 -20.83 -8.16 12.97
N ARG A 234 -21.61 -9.18 12.59
CA ARG A 234 -23.04 -9.10 12.33
C ARG A 234 -23.89 -9.33 13.60
N PRO A 235 -25.16 -8.86 13.60
CA PRO A 235 -26.11 -9.20 14.65
C PRO A 235 -26.31 -10.72 14.77
N PRO A 236 -26.48 -11.23 16.01
CA PRO A 236 -26.90 -12.62 16.20
C PRO A 236 -28.22 -12.91 15.48
N GLY A 237 -28.31 -14.09 14.86
CA GLY A 237 -29.50 -14.57 14.17
C GLY A 237 -29.72 -13.99 12.76
N GLY A 238 -28.92 -13.02 12.32
CA GLY A 238 -29.08 -12.38 11.02
C GLY A 238 -28.55 -13.19 9.83
N ASN A 239 -27.63 -14.14 10.07
CA ASN A 239 -27.04 -15.00 9.04
C ASN A 239 -26.38 -16.22 9.70
N PRO A 240 -26.53 -17.44 9.13
CA PRO A 240 -25.80 -18.62 9.59
C PRO A 240 -24.30 -18.56 9.30
N MET A 241 -23.83 -17.66 8.44
CA MET A 241 -22.39 -17.41 8.20
C MET A 241 -21.74 -16.82 9.43
N THR A 242 -20.61 -17.38 9.85
CA THR A 242 -19.90 -17.00 11.07
C THR A 242 -19.08 -15.74 10.94
N SER A 243 -18.76 -15.30 9.70
CA SER A 243 -17.99 -14.09 9.42
C SER A 243 -18.60 -13.29 8.27
N ASP A 244 -18.43 -11.98 8.33
CA ASP A 244 -18.78 -11.07 7.24
C ASP A 244 -17.63 -10.08 7.03
N TRP A 245 -16.81 -10.37 6.04
CA TRP A 245 -15.65 -9.54 5.71
C TRP A 245 -16.04 -8.19 5.13
N PHE A 246 -17.24 -8.07 4.51
CA PHE A 246 -17.70 -6.77 4.07
C PHE A 246 -18.02 -5.84 5.24
N VAL A 247 -18.69 -6.33 6.29
CA VAL A 247 -18.90 -5.57 7.52
C VAL A 247 -17.57 -5.31 8.24
N GLY A 248 -16.69 -6.32 8.30
CA GLY A 248 -15.43 -6.21 9.05
C GLY A 248 -14.39 -5.30 8.40
N LYS A 249 -14.37 -5.18 7.08
CA LYS A 249 -13.27 -4.56 6.33
C LYS A 249 -13.72 -3.53 5.28
N GLY A 250 -15.03 -3.36 5.09
CA GLY A 250 -15.59 -2.65 3.93
C GLY A 250 -16.12 -1.25 4.18
N HIS A 251 -15.98 -0.70 5.39
CA HIS A 251 -16.41 0.67 5.69
C HIS A 251 -15.58 1.71 4.94
N ASP A 252 -16.16 2.87 4.72
CA ASP A 252 -15.43 4.05 4.24
C ASP A 252 -14.26 4.37 5.20
N THR A 253 -13.17 4.91 4.66
CA THR A 253 -11.94 5.25 5.37
C THR A 253 -11.12 4.07 5.93
N PHE A 254 -11.49 2.82 5.66
CA PHE A 254 -10.87 1.63 6.25
C PHE A 254 -9.64 1.11 5.47
N ALA A 255 -9.16 1.85 4.48
CA ALA A 255 -7.93 1.52 3.74
C ALA A 255 -6.96 2.72 3.66
N PRO A 256 -6.49 3.26 4.79
CA PRO A 256 -5.46 4.30 4.77
C PRO A 256 -4.22 3.82 4.03
N MET A 257 -3.62 4.70 3.22
CA MET A 257 -2.45 4.42 2.40
C MET A 257 -1.56 5.67 2.27
N GLY A 258 -0.26 5.51 2.41
CA GLY A 258 0.71 6.59 2.21
C GLY A 258 1.85 6.58 3.22
N PRO A 259 2.48 7.74 3.45
CA PRO A 259 2.20 9.04 2.82
C PRO A 259 2.57 9.10 1.34
N TRP A 260 3.47 8.22 0.88
CA TRP A 260 3.99 8.10 -0.49
C TRP A 260 4.38 6.67 -0.82
N ILE A 261 4.88 6.45 -2.04
CA ILE A 261 5.45 5.17 -2.48
C ILE A 261 6.95 5.35 -2.67
N VAL A 262 7.73 4.43 -2.13
CA VAL A 262 9.18 4.32 -2.41
C VAL A 262 9.35 3.35 -3.56
N PRO A 263 9.88 3.75 -4.71
CA PRO A 263 10.24 2.83 -5.78
C PRO A 263 11.17 1.74 -5.26
N LYS A 264 10.99 0.50 -5.74
CA LYS A 264 11.71 -0.68 -5.21
C LYS A 264 13.23 -0.54 -5.25
N GLU A 265 13.76 0.12 -6.27
CA GLU A 265 15.20 0.35 -6.43
C GLU A 265 15.82 1.24 -5.34
N PHE A 266 14.98 2.01 -4.60
CA PHE A 266 15.42 2.85 -3.49
C PHE A 266 15.06 2.28 -2.11
N TYR A 267 14.32 1.15 -2.07
CA TYR A 267 13.91 0.53 -0.80
C TYR A 267 14.79 -0.67 -0.44
N GLY A 268 15.07 -1.55 -1.40
CA GLY A 268 15.75 -2.83 -1.17
C GLY A 268 14.77 -3.98 -0.94
N ASP A 269 15.30 -5.15 -0.54
CA ASP A 269 14.45 -6.34 -0.33
C ASP A 269 13.64 -6.22 0.98
N PRO A 270 12.31 -6.09 0.91
CA PRO A 270 11.47 -6.02 2.10
C PRO A 270 11.56 -7.29 2.97
N MET A 271 11.94 -8.44 2.43
CA MET A 271 12.07 -9.67 3.21
C MET A 271 13.31 -9.66 4.12
N GLU A 272 14.26 -8.75 3.86
CA GLU A 272 15.46 -8.58 4.68
C GLU A 272 15.35 -7.38 5.65
N ILE A 273 14.74 -6.28 5.20
CA ILE A 273 14.80 -4.99 5.91
C ILE A 273 13.49 -4.54 6.55
N LEU A 274 12.36 -5.21 6.27
CA LEU A 274 11.07 -4.79 6.79
C LEU A 274 11.08 -4.70 8.32
N ARG A 275 10.74 -3.51 8.81
CA ARG A 275 10.27 -3.28 10.17
C ARG A 275 9.04 -2.39 10.10
N GLN A 276 7.90 -2.92 10.54
CA GLN A 276 6.63 -2.23 10.61
C GLN A 276 6.20 -2.01 12.05
N THR A 277 5.73 -0.81 12.35
CA THR A 277 5.32 -0.40 13.71
C THR A 277 4.03 0.40 13.66
N LEU A 278 3.22 0.32 14.73
CA LEU A 278 2.05 1.16 14.90
C LEU A 278 1.91 1.63 16.34
N ASP A 279 1.69 2.91 16.48
CA ASP A 279 1.39 3.56 17.76
C ASP A 279 -0.05 4.10 17.75
N VAL A 280 -0.73 4.04 18.90
CA VAL A 280 -2.00 4.73 19.15
C VAL A 280 -1.77 5.71 20.29
N GLY A 281 -1.78 7.01 19.95
CA GLY A 281 -1.26 8.04 20.82
C GLY A 281 0.24 7.84 21.08
N GLU A 282 0.63 7.72 22.35
CA GLU A 282 2.03 7.50 22.75
C GLU A 282 2.35 6.00 22.97
N GLU A 283 1.37 5.11 22.81
CA GLU A 283 1.55 3.68 23.11
C GLU A 283 1.89 2.88 21.86
N ARG A 284 3.04 2.16 21.89
CA ARG A 284 3.43 1.19 20.85
C ARG A 284 2.53 -0.04 20.95
N MET A 285 1.69 -0.23 19.91
CA MET A 285 0.76 -1.35 19.81
C MET A 285 1.33 -2.50 19.00
N GLN A 286 1.98 -2.22 17.88
CA GLN A 286 2.53 -3.23 16.98
C GLN A 286 3.99 -2.94 16.65
N GLU A 287 4.79 -4.00 16.59
CA GLU A 287 6.15 -4.00 16.06
C GLU A 287 6.49 -5.38 15.54
N ALA A 288 6.93 -5.47 14.28
CA ALA A 288 7.34 -6.73 13.66
C ALA A 288 8.32 -6.51 12.52
N THR A 289 9.00 -7.59 12.17
CA THR A 289 9.91 -7.69 11.01
C THR A 289 9.42 -8.79 10.07
N ALA A 290 10.02 -8.86 8.87
CA ALA A 290 9.71 -9.91 7.89
C ALA A 290 9.90 -11.34 8.45
N GLY A 291 10.80 -11.52 9.41
CA GLY A 291 11.04 -12.83 10.05
C GLY A 291 9.83 -13.42 10.79
N ASP A 292 8.82 -12.60 11.12
CA ASP A 292 7.56 -13.07 11.73
C ASP A 292 6.48 -13.43 10.71
N MET A 293 6.70 -13.19 9.41
CA MET A 293 5.73 -13.53 8.36
C MET A 293 5.61 -15.05 8.17
N ILE A 294 4.40 -15.51 7.90
CA ILE A 294 4.10 -16.92 7.57
C ILE A 294 4.40 -17.17 6.09
N HIS A 295 3.89 -16.33 5.22
CA HIS A 295 4.15 -16.34 3.78
C HIS A 295 4.88 -15.06 3.41
N THR A 296 5.93 -15.16 2.60
CA THR A 296 6.67 -14.02 2.10
C THR A 296 5.79 -13.14 1.19
N LEU A 297 6.16 -11.88 1.02
CA LEU A 297 5.48 -10.99 0.09
C LEU A 297 5.43 -11.58 -1.32
N TRP A 298 6.49 -12.27 -1.73
CA TRP A 298 6.60 -12.92 -3.03
C TRP A 298 5.61 -14.08 -3.20
N GLU A 299 5.39 -14.88 -2.15
CA GLU A 299 4.37 -15.94 -2.13
C GLU A 299 2.94 -15.37 -2.16
N LEU A 300 2.71 -14.18 -1.58
CA LEU A 300 1.41 -13.52 -1.67
C LEU A 300 1.11 -13.05 -3.10
N ILE A 301 2.12 -12.51 -3.81
CA ILE A 301 1.99 -12.09 -5.21
C ILE A 301 1.78 -13.32 -6.11
N GLU A 302 2.54 -14.40 -5.92
CA GLU A 302 2.33 -15.67 -6.62
C GLU A 302 0.89 -16.15 -6.46
N TYR A 303 0.41 -16.24 -5.21
CA TYR A 303 -0.94 -16.70 -4.91
C TYR A 303 -2.00 -15.76 -5.51
N GLY A 304 -1.88 -14.45 -5.30
CA GLY A 304 -2.82 -13.46 -5.85
C GLY A 304 -2.88 -13.51 -7.37
N SER A 305 -1.72 -13.57 -8.04
CA SER A 305 -1.64 -13.64 -9.51
C SER A 305 -2.16 -14.96 -10.08
N SER A 306 -2.16 -16.04 -9.30
CA SER A 306 -2.74 -17.33 -9.73
C SER A 306 -4.27 -17.26 -9.85
N ILE A 307 -4.92 -16.43 -9.05
CA ILE A 307 -6.38 -16.26 -8.99
C ILE A 307 -6.83 -15.15 -9.93
N ALA A 308 -6.29 -13.95 -9.77
CA ALA A 308 -6.68 -12.75 -10.54
C ALA A 308 -5.47 -12.13 -11.22
N THR A 309 -5.66 -11.52 -12.40
CA THR A 309 -4.62 -10.68 -12.99
C THR A 309 -4.43 -9.44 -12.12
N LEU A 310 -3.19 -9.19 -11.72
CA LEU A 310 -2.80 -7.96 -11.05
C LEU A 310 -2.35 -6.95 -12.10
N PHE A 311 -2.72 -5.69 -11.93
CA PHE A 311 -2.42 -4.60 -12.86
C PHE A 311 -1.61 -3.50 -12.18
N PRO A 312 -0.91 -2.64 -12.94
CA PRO A 312 -0.24 -1.48 -12.39
C PRO A 312 -1.17 -0.65 -11.49
N GLY A 313 -0.70 -0.32 -10.27
CA GLY A 313 -1.48 0.39 -9.27
C GLY A 313 -2.37 -0.49 -8.37
N ASP A 314 -2.47 -1.80 -8.61
CA ASP A 314 -3.03 -2.72 -7.61
C ASP A 314 -2.08 -2.83 -6.41
N VAL A 315 -2.61 -3.06 -5.22
CA VAL A 315 -1.83 -3.16 -3.99
C VAL A 315 -2.04 -4.52 -3.32
N ILE A 316 -0.94 -5.15 -2.91
CA ILE A 316 -0.96 -6.36 -2.09
C ILE A 316 -0.34 -6.02 -0.74
N ASN A 317 -1.12 -6.16 0.32
CA ASN A 317 -0.71 -5.92 1.69
C ASN A 317 -0.22 -7.22 2.33
N ASN A 318 0.88 -7.13 3.08
CA ASN A 318 1.58 -8.29 3.62
C ASN A 318 0.91 -8.95 4.83
N GLY A 319 -0.18 -8.35 5.33
CA GLY A 319 -0.80 -8.76 6.58
C GLY A 319 -0.21 -8.06 7.80
N THR A 320 -0.92 -8.13 8.91
CA THR A 320 -0.53 -7.46 10.14
C THR A 320 0.08 -8.40 11.17
N SER A 321 0.90 -7.84 12.07
CA SER A 321 1.49 -8.53 13.22
C SER A 321 0.56 -8.57 14.43
N GLY A 322 0.94 -9.29 15.49
CA GLY A 322 0.30 -9.20 16.80
C GLY A 322 0.38 -7.78 17.39
N GLY A 323 -0.52 -7.50 18.32
CA GLY A 323 -0.69 -6.19 18.95
C GLY A 323 -1.92 -5.41 18.45
N VAL A 324 -2.80 -6.07 17.68
CA VAL A 324 -4.09 -5.49 17.28
C VAL A 324 -5.02 -5.32 18.49
N GLY A 325 -5.99 -4.41 18.38
CA GLY A 325 -6.92 -4.10 19.48
C GLY A 325 -7.69 -5.31 19.99
N MET A 326 -8.13 -6.19 19.08
CA MET A 326 -8.77 -7.45 19.47
C MET A 326 -7.84 -8.36 20.29
N GLY A 327 -6.52 -8.32 20.04
CA GLY A 327 -5.51 -9.09 20.76
C GLY A 327 -5.22 -8.55 22.16
N THR A 328 -5.52 -7.29 22.46
CA THR A 328 -5.27 -6.68 23.77
C THR A 328 -6.10 -7.31 24.91
N ALA A 329 -7.16 -8.04 24.57
CA ALA A 329 -7.95 -8.81 25.55
C ALA A 329 -7.08 -9.74 26.41
N VAL A 330 -5.96 -10.22 25.90
CA VAL A 330 -4.98 -11.06 26.61
C VAL A 330 -4.29 -10.30 27.75
N ARG A 331 -4.21 -8.97 27.68
CA ARG A 331 -3.64 -8.10 28.72
C ARG A 331 -4.67 -7.71 29.79
N GLY A 332 -5.90 -8.26 29.72
CA GLY A 332 -6.99 -8.00 30.65
C GLY A 332 -8.02 -7.00 30.18
N GLU A 333 -7.72 -6.18 29.18
CA GLU A 333 -8.64 -5.18 28.61
C GLU A 333 -8.62 -5.23 27.10
N THR A 334 -9.81 -5.35 26.49
CA THR A 334 -9.94 -5.20 25.03
C THR A 334 -9.98 -3.73 24.69
N ARG A 335 -9.02 -3.25 23.90
CA ARG A 335 -8.91 -1.87 23.47
C ARG A 335 -9.21 -1.74 21.98
N PHE A 336 -10.01 -0.75 21.63
CA PHE A 336 -10.30 -0.36 20.24
C PHE A 336 -10.15 1.15 20.10
N LEU A 337 -10.03 1.63 18.86
CA LEU A 337 -9.91 3.05 18.58
C LEU A 337 -11.07 3.85 19.17
N GLN A 338 -10.75 5.03 19.70
CA GLN A 338 -11.69 6.00 20.21
C GLN A 338 -11.58 7.32 19.47
N PRO A 339 -12.68 8.08 19.29
CA PRO A 339 -12.61 9.42 18.73
C PRO A 339 -11.63 10.33 19.48
N GLY A 340 -10.81 11.07 18.77
CA GLY A 340 -9.77 11.95 19.31
C GLY A 340 -8.41 11.30 19.46
N GLU A 341 -8.29 9.99 19.23
CA GLU A 341 -6.99 9.33 19.19
C GLU A 341 -6.27 9.58 17.85
N VAL A 342 -4.96 9.39 17.85
CA VAL A 342 -4.10 9.47 16.68
C VAL A 342 -3.43 8.12 16.48
N VAL A 343 -3.54 7.60 15.27
CA VAL A 343 -2.84 6.38 14.82
C VAL A 343 -1.64 6.77 13.99
N SER A 344 -0.46 6.25 14.33
CA SER A 344 0.79 6.46 13.58
C SER A 344 1.37 5.11 13.18
N ALA A 345 1.24 4.78 11.89
CA ALA A 345 1.79 3.57 11.29
C ALA A 345 3.07 3.90 10.52
N SER A 346 4.16 3.20 10.83
CA SER A 346 5.48 3.47 10.25
C SER A 346 6.09 2.22 9.66
N ILE A 347 6.79 2.38 8.54
CA ILE A 347 7.67 1.36 7.97
C ILE A 347 9.02 2.00 7.72
N ASP A 348 10.09 1.39 8.24
CA ASP A 348 11.45 1.89 8.09
C ASP A 348 11.80 2.05 6.61
N GLY A 349 12.41 3.19 6.25
CA GLY A 349 12.76 3.54 4.86
C GLY A 349 11.60 4.09 4.01
N ILE A 350 10.35 3.89 4.41
CA ILE A 350 9.18 4.45 3.69
C ILE A 350 8.76 5.78 4.33
N GLY A 351 8.32 5.74 5.59
CA GLY A 351 7.81 6.91 6.30
C GLY A 351 6.72 6.53 7.30
N THR A 352 6.00 7.55 7.77
CA THR A 352 4.94 7.41 8.77
C THR A 352 3.63 7.95 8.20
N LEU A 353 2.57 7.15 8.32
CA LEU A 353 1.20 7.51 8.02
C LEU A 353 0.50 7.82 9.34
N THR A 354 0.17 9.10 9.58
CA THR A 354 -0.46 9.55 10.83
C THR A 354 -1.87 10.03 10.55
N LEU A 355 -2.84 9.54 11.31
CA LEU A 355 -4.27 9.78 11.09
C LEU A 355 -4.98 10.06 12.40
N GLU A 356 -5.82 11.09 12.43
CA GLU A 356 -6.77 11.35 13.51
C GLU A 356 -7.97 10.39 13.39
N VAL A 357 -8.50 9.95 14.54
CA VAL A 357 -9.69 9.10 14.62
C VAL A 357 -10.90 9.95 15.00
N VAL A 358 -11.99 9.86 14.26
CA VAL A 358 -13.23 10.60 14.52
C VAL A 358 -14.44 9.67 14.53
N ALA A 359 -15.51 10.07 15.19
CA ALA A 359 -16.78 9.37 15.12
C ALA A 359 -17.59 9.81 13.90
N GLU A 360 -18.26 8.87 13.25
CA GLU A 360 -19.27 9.20 12.24
C GLU A 360 -20.46 9.94 12.90
N THR A 361 -20.94 10.97 12.23
CA THR A 361 -22.17 11.65 12.62
C THR A 361 -23.38 10.74 12.40
N GLU A 362 -24.34 10.76 13.34
CA GLU A 362 -25.57 9.97 13.18
C GLU A 362 -26.26 10.24 11.82
N PRO A 363 -26.50 9.20 11.00
CA PRO A 363 -27.14 9.38 9.70
C PRO A 363 -28.57 9.92 9.85
N PRO A 364 -28.97 10.91 9.06
CA PRO A 364 -30.33 11.48 9.14
C PRO A 364 -31.38 10.43 8.78
N GLY A 365 -32.46 10.36 9.58
CA GLY A 365 -33.64 9.53 9.31
C GLY A 365 -33.44 8.02 9.48
N GLY A 366 -32.30 7.58 10.06
CA GLY A 366 -32.01 6.17 10.26
C GLY A 366 -31.94 5.38 8.96
N THR A 367 -31.52 6.02 7.85
CA THR A 367 -31.25 5.37 6.57
C THR A 367 -29.96 4.57 6.64
N GLY A 368 -29.82 3.55 5.81
CA GLY A 368 -28.66 2.68 5.74
C GLY A 368 -28.96 1.25 6.16
N ALA A 369 -27.96 0.42 6.24
CA ALA A 369 -28.07 -1.01 6.55
C ALA A 369 -28.59 -1.29 7.97
N ARG A 370 -28.73 -0.26 8.80
CA ARG A 370 -29.17 -0.34 10.21
C ARG A 370 -28.48 -1.47 10.95
N LEU A 371 -27.15 -1.55 10.80
CA LEU A 371 -26.36 -2.45 11.63
C LEU A 371 -26.63 -2.05 13.08
N PRO A 372 -27.22 -2.92 13.93
CA PRO A 372 -27.43 -2.58 15.33
C PRO A 372 -26.06 -2.25 15.96
N ALA A 373 -26.05 -1.36 16.96
CA ALA A 373 -24.85 -1.10 17.73
C ALA A 373 -24.25 -2.42 18.26
N VAL A 374 -22.92 -2.53 18.29
CA VAL A 374 -22.21 -3.75 18.70
C VAL A 374 -22.70 -4.29 20.06
N ARG A 375 -23.09 -3.40 20.98
CA ARG A 375 -23.65 -3.78 22.30
C ARG A 375 -24.92 -4.61 22.18
N SER A 376 -25.71 -4.44 21.12
CA SER A 376 -26.91 -5.22 20.88
C SER A 376 -26.63 -6.63 20.34
N TYR A 377 -25.43 -6.86 19.78
CA TYR A 377 -24.97 -8.19 19.34
C TYR A 377 -24.58 -9.10 20.49
N ARG A 378 -24.23 -8.53 21.62
CA ARG A 378 -23.93 -9.27 22.85
C ARG A 378 -25.19 -9.64 23.60
N GLY A 379 -26.29 -9.81 22.86
CA GLY A 379 -27.57 -10.21 23.45
C GLY A 379 -27.36 -11.16 24.59
N ASN A 380 -28.07 -10.93 25.67
CA ASN A 380 -28.05 -11.67 26.93
C ASN A 380 -27.55 -13.11 26.75
N ARG A 381 -26.27 -13.34 27.05
CA ARG A 381 -25.75 -14.67 27.33
C ARG A 381 -25.97 -14.95 28.82
#